data_3bc1c01ddce85dea20eb982aac92be56
#
_entry.id   3bc1c01ddce85dea20eb982aac92be56
#
_cell.length_a   1.000
_cell.length_b   1.000
_cell.length_c   1.000
_cell.angle_alpha   90.00
_cell.angle_beta   90.00
_cell.angle_gamma   90.00
#
_symmetry.space_group_name_H-M   'P 1'
#
loop_
_entity.id
_entity.type
_entity.pdbx_description
1 polymer ?
#
loop_
_entity_poly.entity_id
_entity_poly.type
_entity_poly.pdbx_seq_one_letter_code
_entity_poly.pdbx_strand_id
1 'polypeptide(L)'
;MNEPEENKNTYAYFQMWEPFRQSLIEQHRFYIDQGKKKLLSQFENIEQEADEAGTRWLEGHAHRFDPDRHDPGDFEEDAYHVGIEYYQLLSELRDQTGLSLVAGMFHAWDKQLRGWLLKEIRHWHIGKHVTNKIWSASFEDIEEFLDGLGLAKKDSNYLKKLSACRYVVNVYKHGDGKSLEKLKEKHPEYLRTLLPGVDPTDAIWLDHTHLAVSNEQLDEFSSSIVEFWQSLPGSIYGNAGETTPRWFDIALERDIGERS
;
A
#
# COMPACT_ATOMS: atom_id res chain seq x y z
N MET A 1 0.94 41.55 -44.98
CA MET A 1 -0.16 40.55 -44.85
C MET A 1 0.21 39.72 -43.64
N ASN A 2 -0.36 40.07 -42.48
CA ASN A 2 -0.15 39.28 -41.26
C ASN A 2 -1.20 38.16 -41.30
N GLU A 3 -0.72 36.92 -41.29
CA GLU A 3 -1.60 35.77 -41.05
C GLU A 3 -2.20 35.89 -39.65
N PRO A 4 -3.48 35.56 -39.47
CA PRO A 4 -4.09 35.61 -38.16
C PRO A 4 -3.49 34.47 -37.30
N GLU A 5 -2.91 34.83 -36.15
CA GLU A 5 -2.59 33.85 -35.09
C GLU A 5 -3.86 33.06 -34.78
N GLU A 6 -3.87 31.76 -35.12
CA GLU A 6 -4.85 30.81 -34.65
C GLU A 6 -4.87 30.85 -33.12
N ASN A 7 -5.90 31.44 -32.59
CA ASN A 7 -6.21 31.42 -31.17
C ASN A 7 -6.58 29.96 -30.80
N LYS A 8 -5.56 29.12 -30.54
CA LYS A 8 -5.74 27.79 -30.03
C LYS A 8 -6.34 27.94 -28.63
N ASN A 9 -7.66 27.83 -28.52
CA ASN A 9 -8.36 27.62 -27.24
C ASN A 9 -7.84 26.33 -26.64
N THR A 10 -6.79 26.42 -25.86
CA THR A 10 -6.14 25.28 -25.17
C THR A 10 -6.92 25.01 -23.90
N TYR A 11 -7.88 24.09 -23.96
CA TYR A 11 -8.55 23.60 -22.74
C TYR A 11 -7.61 22.70 -21.97
N ALA A 12 -7.53 22.92 -20.63
CA ALA A 12 -6.87 22.01 -19.75
C ALA A 12 -7.71 20.73 -19.61
N TYR A 13 -7.16 19.58 -19.99
CA TYR A 13 -7.80 18.28 -19.81
C TYR A 13 -7.74 17.80 -18.36
N PHE A 14 -6.63 18.08 -17.68
CA PHE A 14 -6.42 17.75 -16.26
C PHE A 14 -5.81 18.94 -15.56
N GLN A 15 -6.31 19.20 -14.36
CA GLN A 15 -5.81 20.27 -13.51
C GLN A 15 -5.64 19.77 -12.07
N MET A 16 -4.42 19.90 -11.54
CA MET A 16 -4.16 19.66 -10.14
C MET A 16 -4.04 21.01 -9.41
N TRP A 17 -5.16 21.43 -8.81
CA TRP A 17 -5.20 22.66 -8.02
C TRP A 17 -4.37 22.50 -6.74
N GLU A 18 -3.43 23.42 -6.51
CA GLU A 18 -2.44 23.28 -5.44
C GLU A 18 -3.01 23.09 -4.03
N PRO A 19 -4.03 23.83 -3.58
CA PRO A 19 -4.64 23.57 -2.27
C PRO A 19 -5.29 22.20 -2.15
N PHE A 20 -5.82 21.64 -3.25
CA PHE A 20 -6.36 20.27 -3.26
C PHE A 20 -5.23 19.24 -3.14
N ARG A 21 -4.13 19.43 -3.88
CA ARG A 21 -2.92 18.62 -3.77
C ARG A 21 -2.42 18.59 -2.33
N GLN A 22 -2.26 19.74 -1.70
CA GLN A 22 -1.80 19.85 -0.31
C GLN A 22 -2.75 19.14 0.65
N SER A 23 -4.06 19.27 0.47
CA SER A 23 -5.06 18.57 1.27
C SER A 23 -4.91 17.04 1.18
N LEU A 24 -4.63 16.48 -0.01
CA LEU A 24 -4.39 15.04 -0.19
C LEU A 24 -3.13 14.58 0.55
N ILE A 25 -2.06 15.35 0.43
CA ILE A 25 -0.78 15.08 1.11
C ILE A 25 -0.94 15.16 2.64
N GLU A 26 -1.62 16.18 3.15
CA GLU A 26 -1.86 16.35 4.59
C GLU A 26 -2.72 15.22 5.16
N GLN A 27 -3.80 14.83 4.47
CA GLN A 27 -4.64 13.70 4.86
C GLN A 27 -3.83 12.40 4.93
N HIS A 28 -2.97 12.16 3.92
CA HIS A 28 -2.12 11.00 3.88
C HIS A 28 -1.11 10.98 5.04
N ARG A 29 -0.38 12.09 5.25
CA ARG A 29 0.56 12.22 6.36
C ARG A 29 -0.12 12.02 7.71
N PHE A 30 -1.26 12.66 7.91
CA PHE A 30 -2.04 12.50 9.14
C PHE A 30 -2.42 11.03 9.38
N TYR A 31 -2.84 10.30 8.35
CA TYR A 31 -3.19 8.87 8.46
C TYR A 31 -1.99 8.06 8.95
N ILE A 32 -0.82 8.23 8.34
CA ILE A 32 0.39 7.49 8.71
C ILE A 32 0.89 7.88 10.10
N ASP A 33 1.01 9.17 10.39
CA ASP A 33 1.49 9.65 11.69
C ASP A 33 0.60 9.17 12.84
N GLN A 34 -0.73 9.26 12.67
CA GLN A 34 -1.66 8.77 13.70
C GLN A 34 -1.69 7.25 13.78
N GLY A 35 -1.56 6.54 12.65
CA GLY A 35 -1.46 5.10 12.61
C GLY A 35 -0.24 4.59 13.37
N LYS A 36 0.94 5.14 13.10
CA LYS A 36 2.18 4.81 13.83
C LYS A 36 2.05 5.13 15.32
N LYS A 37 1.60 6.34 15.66
CA LYS A 37 1.50 6.81 17.05
C LYS A 37 0.47 6.04 17.88
N LYS A 38 -0.66 5.63 17.30
CA LYS A 38 -1.78 5.05 18.07
C LYS A 38 -1.84 3.52 17.98
N LEU A 39 -1.25 2.94 16.95
CA LEU A 39 -1.32 1.50 16.71
C LEU A 39 0.05 0.84 16.85
N LEU A 40 1.07 1.26 16.07
CA LEU A 40 2.36 0.60 16.08
C LEU A 40 3.17 0.86 17.35
N SER A 41 3.03 2.03 17.99
CA SER A 41 3.72 2.31 19.26
C SER A 41 3.29 1.40 20.42
N GLN A 42 2.14 0.74 20.29
CA GLN A 42 1.69 -0.23 21.31
C GLN A 42 2.58 -1.49 21.37
N PHE A 43 3.43 -1.69 20.37
CA PHE A 43 4.32 -2.85 20.25
C PHE A 43 5.79 -2.55 20.56
N GLU A 44 6.09 -1.39 21.17
CA GLU A 44 7.47 -1.00 21.50
C GLU A 44 8.07 -1.84 22.63
N ASN A 45 7.23 -2.38 23.52
CA ASN A 45 7.66 -3.08 24.73
C ASN A 45 7.23 -4.56 24.76
N ILE A 46 7.08 -5.21 23.60
CA ILE A 46 6.59 -6.60 23.52
C ILE A 46 7.47 -7.60 24.26
N GLU A 47 8.77 -7.37 24.36
CA GLU A 47 9.71 -8.21 25.12
C GLU A 47 9.38 -8.16 26.62
N GLN A 48 9.21 -6.96 27.17
CA GLN A 48 8.84 -6.78 28.57
C GLN A 48 7.46 -7.38 28.86
N GLU A 49 6.47 -7.20 27.98
CA GLU A 49 5.13 -7.77 28.16
C GLU A 49 5.15 -9.29 28.14
N ALA A 50 6.02 -9.89 27.34
CA ALA A 50 6.25 -11.33 27.28
C ALA A 50 6.88 -11.87 28.58
N ASP A 51 7.90 -11.20 29.11
CA ASP A 51 8.53 -11.56 30.40
C ASP A 51 7.53 -11.45 31.55
N GLU A 52 6.72 -10.38 31.55
CA GLU A 52 5.63 -10.22 32.53
C GLU A 52 4.57 -11.32 32.41
N ALA A 53 4.28 -11.83 31.20
CA ALA A 53 3.34 -12.93 31.00
C ALA A 53 3.88 -14.23 31.63
N GLY A 54 5.15 -14.55 31.44
CA GLY A 54 5.81 -15.68 32.11
C GLY A 54 5.78 -15.54 33.65
N THR A 55 6.09 -14.35 34.16
CA THR A 55 6.04 -14.05 35.60
C THR A 55 4.63 -14.25 36.18
N ARG A 56 3.60 -13.70 35.52
CA ARG A 56 2.20 -13.88 35.93
C ARG A 56 1.78 -15.35 35.94
N TRP A 57 2.28 -16.13 34.99
CA TRP A 57 2.03 -17.56 34.96
C TRP A 57 2.60 -18.27 36.19
N LEU A 58 3.86 -17.99 36.57
CA LEU A 58 4.52 -18.53 37.78
C LEU A 58 3.73 -18.19 39.05
N GLU A 59 3.39 -16.92 39.22
CA GLU A 59 2.62 -16.45 40.39
C GLU A 59 1.26 -17.14 40.46
N GLY A 60 0.54 -17.26 39.34
CA GLY A 60 -0.76 -17.92 39.25
C GLY A 60 -0.71 -19.41 39.53
N HIS A 61 0.44 -20.08 39.27
CA HIS A 61 0.59 -21.53 39.46
C HIS A 61 1.36 -21.92 40.73
N ALA A 62 1.90 -20.96 41.47
CA ALA A 62 2.68 -21.20 42.69
C ALA A 62 1.97 -22.13 43.69
N HIS A 63 0.63 -22.06 43.78
CA HIS A 63 -0.15 -22.90 44.67
C HIS A 63 -0.18 -24.39 44.27
N ARG A 64 0.23 -24.72 43.04
CA ARG A 64 0.31 -26.10 42.53
C ARG A 64 1.66 -26.74 42.71
N PHE A 65 2.64 -25.96 43.12
CA PHE A 65 4.01 -26.42 43.32
C PHE A 65 4.10 -27.24 44.64
N ASP A 66 4.54 -28.47 44.50
CA ASP A 66 4.80 -29.39 45.63
C ASP A 66 6.32 -29.71 45.59
N PRO A 67 7.12 -29.23 46.56
CA PRO A 67 8.57 -29.42 46.53
C PRO A 67 9.00 -30.89 46.68
N ASP A 68 8.10 -31.78 47.16
CA ASP A 68 8.40 -33.20 47.24
C ASP A 68 8.15 -33.96 45.94
N ARG A 69 7.49 -33.32 44.95
CA ARG A 69 7.04 -33.96 43.70
C ARG A 69 7.44 -33.22 42.41
N HIS A 70 7.74 -31.94 42.51
CA HIS A 70 8.00 -31.09 41.34
C HIS A 70 9.41 -30.53 41.41
N ASP A 71 10.06 -30.47 40.25
CA ASP A 71 11.32 -29.73 40.10
C ASP A 71 10.97 -28.24 39.87
N PRO A 72 11.57 -27.31 40.60
CA PRO A 72 11.41 -25.88 40.35
C PRO A 72 11.77 -25.50 38.90
N GLY A 73 12.76 -26.17 38.29
CA GLY A 73 13.16 -25.96 36.91
C GLY A 73 12.06 -26.20 35.90
N ASP A 74 11.18 -27.20 36.12
CA ASP A 74 10.04 -27.49 35.21
C ASP A 74 9.05 -26.32 35.19
N PHE A 75 8.79 -25.69 36.35
CA PHE A 75 7.89 -24.52 36.45
C PHE A 75 8.51 -23.27 35.83
N GLU A 76 9.81 -23.08 35.96
CA GLU A 76 10.51 -21.98 35.30
C GLU A 76 10.53 -22.17 33.77
N GLU A 77 10.70 -23.40 33.28
CA GLU A 77 10.65 -23.73 31.86
C GLU A 77 9.26 -23.51 31.28
N ASP A 78 8.19 -23.95 31.98
CA ASP A 78 6.80 -23.70 31.57
C ASP A 78 6.50 -22.20 31.47
N ALA A 79 6.92 -21.41 32.46
CA ALA A 79 6.75 -19.96 32.44
C ALA A 79 7.52 -19.28 31.28
N TYR A 80 8.74 -19.75 31.00
CA TYR A 80 9.52 -19.28 29.87
C TYR A 80 8.83 -19.58 28.53
N HIS A 81 8.27 -20.77 28.37
CA HIS A 81 7.48 -21.10 27.17
C HIS A 81 6.25 -20.21 26.99
N VAL A 82 5.53 -19.93 28.09
CA VAL A 82 4.40 -18.96 28.04
C VAL A 82 4.86 -17.57 27.60
N GLY A 83 5.99 -17.11 28.09
CA GLY A 83 6.59 -15.84 27.64
C GLY A 83 6.91 -15.85 26.15
N ILE A 84 7.55 -16.92 25.65
CA ILE A 84 7.86 -17.07 24.20
C ILE A 84 6.59 -17.06 23.35
N GLU A 85 5.56 -17.84 23.70
CA GLU A 85 4.29 -17.87 22.98
C GLU A 85 3.63 -16.49 22.95
N TYR A 86 3.63 -15.78 24.08
CA TYR A 86 3.08 -14.43 24.16
C TYR A 86 3.84 -13.44 23.28
N TYR A 87 5.19 -13.51 23.27
CA TYR A 87 6.04 -12.72 22.38
C TYR A 87 5.72 -12.97 20.91
N GLN A 88 5.56 -14.23 20.52
CA GLN A 88 5.22 -14.61 19.14
C GLN A 88 3.88 -14.01 18.72
N LEU A 89 2.85 -14.14 19.56
CA LEU A 89 1.52 -13.59 19.29
C LEU A 89 1.54 -12.06 19.15
N LEU A 90 2.27 -11.35 20.01
CA LEU A 90 2.41 -9.89 19.91
C LEU A 90 3.20 -9.49 18.65
N SER A 91 4.24 -10.24 18.30
CA SER A 91 5.02 -9.98 17.07
C SER A 91 4.17 -10.18 15.82
N GLU A 92 3.36 -11.24 15.76
CA GLU A 92 2.43 -11.46 14.66
C GLU A 92 1.37 -10.37 14.58
N LEU A 93 0.81 -9.93 15.72
CA LEU A 93 -0.17 -8.85 15.77
C LEU A 93 0.43 -7.52 15.31
N ARG A 94 1.68 -7.22 15.70
CA ARG A 94 2.42 -6.04 15.21
C ARG A 94 2.57 -6.07 13.70
N ASP A 95 3.02 -7.19 13.14
CA ASP A 95 3.25 -7.33 11.71
C ASP A 95 1.93 -7.22 10.92
N GLN A 96 0.84 -7.82 11.40
CA GLN A 96 -0.51 -7.68 10.84
C GLN A 96 -1.03 -6.24 10.93
N THR A 97 -0.74 -5.53 12.02
CA THR A 97 -1.11 -4.12 12.18
C THR A 97 -0.38 -3.24 11.18
N GLY A 98 0.92 -3.47 10.97
CA GLY A 98 1.73 -2.79 9.95
C GLY A 98 1.19 -3.00 8.54
N LEU A 99 0.90 -4.25 8.17
CA LEU A 99 0.31 -4.60 6.87
C LEU A 99 -1.08 -3.97 6.68
N SER A 100 -1.89 -3.88 7.74
CA SER A 100 -3.19 -3.19 7.71
C SER A 100 -3.05 -1.71 7.43
N LEU A 101 -2.05 -1.04 8.02
CA LEU A 101 -1.74 0.38 7.75
C LEU A 101 -1.30 0.58 6.30
N VAL A 102 -0.43 -0.29 5.77
CA VAL A 102 -0.01 -0.27 4.36
C VAL A 102 -1.21 -0.43 3.43
N ALA A 103 -2.07 -1.41 3.70
CA ALA A 103 -3.26 -1.65 2.88
C ALA A 103 -4.23 -0.46 2.92
N GLY A 104 -4.49 0.09 4.10
CA GLY A 104 -5.38 1.25 4.27
C GLY A 104 -4.87 2.48 3.54
N MET A 105 -3.57 2.80 3.66
CA MET A 105 -2.95 3.92 2.97
C MET A 105 -3.00 3.77 1.45
N PHE A 106 -2.65 2.58 0.92
CA PHE A 106 -2.68 2.31 -0.52
C PHE A 106 -4.10 2.42 -1.08
N HIS A 107 -5.08 1.81 -0.43
CA HIS A 107 -6.48 1.89 -0.87
C HIS A 107 -7.06 3.31 -0.77
N ALA A 108 -6.68 4.10 0.23
CA ALA A 108 -7.09 5.49 0.33
C ALA A 108 -6.53 6.30 -0.84
N TRP A 109 -5.23 6.16 -1.13
CA TRP A 109 -4.56 6.79 -2.26
C TRP A 109 -5.17 6.39 -3.61
N ASP A 110 -5.36 5.09 -3.88
CA ASP A 110 -5.94 4.60 -5.15
C ASP A 110 -7.35 5.17 -5.38
N LYS A 111 -8.18 5.22 -4.33
CA LYS A 111 -9.52 5.82 -4.41
C LYS A 111 -9.45 7.33 -4.67
N GLN A 112 -8.54 8.05 -4.02
CA GLN A 112 -8.34 9.48 -4.24
C GLN A 112 -7.88 9.76 -5.66
N LEU A 113 -6.94 8.97 -6.20
CA LEU A 113 -6.47 9.07 -7.57
C LEU A 113 -7.61 8.88 -8.58
N ARG A 114 -8.36 7.79 -8.49
CA ARG A 114 -9.48 7.51 -9.39
C ARG A 114 -10.59 8.56 -9.28
N GLY A 115 -10.87 9.02 -8.06
CA GLY A 115 -11.82 10.09 -7.81
C GLY A 115 -11.41 11.42 -8.44
N TRP A 116 -10.12 11.79 -8.34
CA TRP A 116 -9.57 12.98 -8.99
C TRP A 116 -9.61 12.84 -10.52
N LEU A 117 -9.14 11.73 -11.08
CA LEU A 117 -9.21 11.48 -12.53
C LEU A 117 -10.63 11.67 -13.06
N LEU A 118 -11.64 11.07 -12.42
CA LEU A 118 -13.03 11.20 -12.82
C LEU A 118 -13.56 12.63 -12.67
N LYS A 119 -13.13 13.36 -11.65
CA LYS A 119 -13.50 14.77 -11.47
C LYS A 119 -13.01 15.61 -12.65
N GLU A 120 -11.75 15.42 -13.05
CA GLU A 120 -11.15 16.15 -14.16
C GLU A 120 -11.77 15.73 -15.50
N ILE A 121 -11.97 14.44 -15.75
CA ILE A 121 -12.62 13.94 -16.96
C ILE A 121 -14.03 14.54 -17.13
N ARG A 122 -14.78 14.72 -16.04
CA ARG A 122 -16.14 15.31 -16.09
C ARG A 122 -16.20 16.74 -16.64
N HIS A 123 -15.10 17.46 -16.68
CA HIS A 123 -15.07 18.80 -17.29
C HIS A 123 -15.21 18.76 -18.81
N TRP A 124 -14.85 17.64 -19.47
CA TRP A 124 -14.90 17.50 -20.92
C TRP A 124 -15.67 16.27 -21.41
N HIS A 125 -15.91 15.27 -20.55
CA HIS A 125 -16.70 14.10 -20.87
C HIS A 125 -17.50 13.61 -19.65
N ILE A 126 -18.80 13.38 -19.83
CA ILE A 126 -19.69 12.78 -18.83
C ILE A 126 -20.23 11.48 -19.43
N GLY A 127 -19.85 10.32 -18.88
CA GLY A 127 -20.31 9.03 -19.39
C GLY A 127 -20.23 7.93 -18.35
N LYS A 128 -21.14 6.97 -18.47
CA LYS A 128 -21.24 5.83 -17.54
C LYS A 128 -20.13 4.81 -17.79
N HIS A 129 -19.81 4.57 -19.07
CA HIS A 129 -18.79 3.57 -19.43
C HIS A 129 -17.40 4.01 -19.01
N VAL A 130 -17.02 5.26 -19.23
CA VAL A 130 -15.75 5.83 -18.74
C VAL A 130 -15.70 5.79 -17.21
N THR A 131 -16.78 6.21 -16.54
CA THR A 131 -16.83 6.18 -15.06
C THR A 131 -16.61 4.77 -14.53
N ASN A 132 -17.35 3.77 -15.04
CA ASN A 132 -17.24 2.39 -14.62
C ASN A 132 -15.84 1.81 -14.92
N LYS A 133 -15.30 2.16 -16.10
CA LYS A 133 -13.99 1.64 -16.51
C LYS A 133 -12.85 2.18 -15.64
N ILE A 134 -12.83 3.46 -15.28
CA ILE A 134 -11.85 4.03 -14.35
C ILE A 134 -11.89 3.31 -12.99
N TRP A 135 -13.07 3.01 -12.45
CA TRP A 135 -13.19 2.28 -11.18
C TRP A 135 -12.79 0.81 -11.29
N SER A 136 -12.97 0.17 -12.43
CA SER A 136 -12.69 -1.26 -12.64
C SER A 136 -11.33 -1.54 -13.30
N ALA A 137 -10.62 -0.52 -13.76
CA ALA A 137 -9.32 -0.66 -14.39
C ALA A 137 -8.30 -1.26 -13.40
N SER A 138 -7.41 -2.11 -13.90
CA SER A 138 -6.28 -2.59 -13.10
C SER A 138 -5.35 -1.43 -12.73
N PHE A 139 -4.45 -1.66 -11.78
CA PHE A 139 -3.46 -0.64 -11.44
C PHE A 139 -2.53 -0.38 -12.64
N GLU A 140 -2.13 -1.41 -13.35
CA GLU A 140 -1.32 -1.31 -14.57
C GLU A 140 -2.02 -0.49 -15.68
N ASP A 141 -3.35 -0.66 -15.84
CA ASP A 141 -4.14 0.16 -16.76
C ASP A 141 -4.11 1.64 -16.34
N ILE A 142 -4.23 1.93 -15.04
CA ILE A 142 -4.14 3.30 -14.53
C ILE A 142 -2.73 3.88 -14.73
N GLU A 143 -1.67 3.11 -14.48
CA GLU A 143 -0.29 3.53 -14.77
C GLU A 143 -0.10 3.88 -16.25
N GLU A 144 -0.62 3.04 -17.17
CA GLU A 144 -0.59 3.29 -18.62
C GLU A 144 -1.35 4.58 -18.98
N PHE A 145 -2.51 4.79 -18.37
CA PHE A 145 -3.31 5.99 -18.57
C PHE A 145 -2.60 7.26 -18.11
N LEU A 146 -1.98 7.22 -16.92
CA LEU A 146 -1.21 8.34 -16.39
C LEU A 146 0.02 8.68 -17.25
N ASP A 147 0.74 7.65 -17.72
CA ASP A 147 1.92 7.81 -18.56
C ASP A 147 1.55 8.36 -19.94
N GLY A 148 0.52 7.78 -20.57
CA GLY A 148 0.04 8.22 -21.89
C GLY A 148 -0.48 9.66 -21.93
N LEU A 149 -0.99 10.16 -20.81
CA LEU A 149 -1.41 11.55 -20.64
C LEU A 149 -0.29 12.49 -20.15
N GLY A 150 0.91 11.97 -19.88
CA GLY A 150 2.00 12.76 -19.32
C GLY A 150 1.78 13.22 -17.88
N LEU A 151 0.83 12.61 -17.17
CA LEU A 151 0.54 12.91 -15.75
C LEU A 151 1.61 12.34 -14.83
N ALA A 152 2.04 11.10 -15.07
CA ALA A 152 3.10 10.46 -14.30
C ALA A 152 3.86 9.47 -15.17
N LYS A 153 5.19 9.49 -15.12
CA LYS A 153 6.04 8.58 -15.91
C LYS A 153 6.04 7.19 -15.28
N LYS A 154 5.67 6.17 -16.04
CA LYS A 154 5.60 4.76 -15.61
C LYS A 154 6.89 4.25 -14.98
N ASP A 155 8.06 4.70 -15.48
CA ASP A 155 9.37 4.29 -14.97
C ASP A 155 9.87 5.10 -13.77
N SER A 156 9.06 6.00 -13.21
CA SER A 156 9.43 6.77 -12.02
C SER A 156 9.62 5.87 -10.79
N ASN A 157 10.54 6.27 -9.89
CA ASN A 157 10.84 5.49 -8.70
C ASN A 157 9.62 5.36 -7.78
N TYR A 158 8.84 6.43 -7.64
CA TYR A 158 7.62 6.39 -6.82
C TYR A 158 6.56 5.42 -7.38
N LEU A 159 6.34 5.34 -8.70
CA LEU A 159 5.39 4.37 -9.27
C LEU A 159 5.91 2.93 -9.13
N LYS A 160 7.21 2.67 -9.34
CA LYS A 160 7.80 1.35 -9.07
C LYS A 160 7.58 0.92 -7.61
N LYS A 161 7.77 1.83 -6.65
CA LYS A 161 7.55 1.55 -5.23
C LYS A 161 6.05 1.35 -4.93
N LEU A 162 5.15 2.12 -5.54
CA LEU A 162 3.71 1.93 -5.41
C LEU A 162 3.22 0.62 -6.04
N SER A 163 3.84 0.18 -7.13
CA SER A 163 3.59 -1.14 -7.72
C SER A 163 4.01 -2.26 -6.76
N ALA A 164 5.17 -2.14 -6.09
CA ALA A 164 5.58 -3.06 -5.03
C ALA A 164 4.58 -3.07 -3.86
N CYS A 165 4.18 -1.89 -3.38
CA CYS A 165 3.15 -1.73 -2.34
C CYS A 165 1.85 -2.46 -2.71
N ARG A 166 1.40 -2.34 -3.95
CA ARG A 166 0.23 -3.07 -4.45
C ARG A 166 0.39 -4.60 -4.36
N TYR A 167 1.56 -5.13 -4.72
CA TYR A 167 1.79 -6.58 -4.56
C TYR A 167 1.72 -7.00 -3.10
N VAL A 168 2.33 -6.23 -2.18
CA VAL A 168 2.22 -6.44 -0.73
C VAL A 168 0.75 -6.45 -0.29
N VAL A 169 -0.03 -5.44 -0.66
CA VAL A 169 -1.45 -5.32 -0.32
C VAL A 169 -2.28 -6.47 -0.88
N ASN A 170 -2.00 -6.92 -2.10
CA ASN A 170 -2.69 -8.04 -2.72
C ASN A 170 -2.36 -9.38 -2.03
N VAL A 171 -1.09 -9.60 -1.66
CA VAL A 171 -0.70 -10.81 -0.90
C VAL A 171 -1.33 -10.78 0.48
N TYR A 172 -1.30 -9.64 1.18
CA TYR A 172 -1.97 -9.48 2.48
C TYR A 172 -3.46 -9.81 2.42
N LYS A 173 -4.14 -9.40 1.35
CA LYS A 173 -5.59 -9.58 1.20
C LYS A 173 -5.99 -10.97 0.70
N HIS A 174 -5.23 -11.57 -0.18
CA HIS A 174 -5.63 -12.74 -0.95
C HIS A 174 -4.77 -13.98 -0.69
N GLY A 175 -3.68 -13.85 0.07
CA GLY A 175 -2.74 -14.94 0.31
C GLY A 175 -1.92 -15.32 -0.93
N ASP A 176 -1.70 -16.62 -1.09
CA ASP A 176 -0.91 -17.18 -2.19
C ASP A 176 -1.58 -16.97 -3.55
N GLY A 177 -0.76 -16.68 -4.55
CA GLY A 177 -1.22 -16.46 -5.92
C GLY A 177 -0.27 -15.61 -6.75
N LYS A 178 -0.75 -15.09 -7.88
CA LYS A 178 0.07 -14.33 -8.85
C LYS A 178 0.80 -13.13 -8.23
N SER A 179 0.22 -12.49 -7.21
CA SER A 179 0.87 -11.35 -6.54
C SER A 179 2.04 -11.80 -5.68
N LEU A 180 1.95 -12.95 -5.00
CA LEU A 180 3.07 -13.54 -4.28
C LEU A 180 4.21 -13.95 -5.22
N GLU A 181 3.89 -14.57 -6.36
CA GLU A 181 4.89 -14.93 -7.37
C GLU A 181 5.64 -13.68 -7.88
N LYS A 182 4.89 -12.60 -8.15
CA LYS A 182 5.49 -11.31 -8.54
C LYS A 182 6.33 -10.67 -7.43
N LEU A 183 5.90 -10.82 -6.18
CA LEU A 183 6.63 -10.32 -5.03
C LEU A 183 7.96 -11.08 -4.88
N LYS A 184 7.94 -12.42 -4.96
CA LYS A 184 9.15 -13.26 -4.95
C LYS A 184 10.13 -12.89 -6.05
N GLU A 185 9.63 -12.68 -7.26
CA GLU A 185 10.45 -12.37 -8.44
C GLU A 185 11.08 -10.98 -8.39
N LYS A 186 10.34 -9.96 -7.92
CA LYS A 186 10.70 -8.55 -8.11
C LYS A 186 11.00 -7.79 -6.82
N HIS A 187 10.44 -8.25 -5.72
CA HIS A 187 10.44 -7.53 -4.44
C HIS A 187 10.56 -8.49 -3.25
N PRO A 188 11.57 -9.41 -3.25
CA PRO A 188 11.75 -10.40 -2.19
C PRO A 188 12.01 -9.74 -0.82
N GLU A 189 12.41 -8.47 -0.78
CA GLU A 189 12.65 -7.69 0.42
C GLU A 189 11.42 -7.52 1.33
N TYR A 190 10.21 -7.87 0.84
CA TYR A 190 8.97 -7.87 1.64
C TYR A 190 8.58 -9.27 2.15
N LEU A 191 9.45 -10.25 1.94
CA LEU A 191 9.28 -11.61 2.46
C LEU A 191 10.37 -11.89 3.49
N ARG A 192 9.96 -12.26 4.70
CA ARG A 192 10.90 -12.56 5.79
C ARG A 192 11.21 -14.06 5.82
N THR A 193 12.47 -14.43 5.85
CA THR A 193 12.90 -15.78 6.17
C THR A 193 13.26 -15.85 7.67
N LEU A 194 12.78 -16.88 8.34
CA LEU A 194 13.13 -17.17 9.74
C LEU A 194 14.48 -17.89 9.85
N LEU A 195 15.06 -18.34 8.73
CA LEU A 195 16.32 -19.07 8.72
C LEU A 195 17.49 -18.09 8.52
N PRO A 196 18.41 -17.98 9.47
CA PRO A 196 19.58 -17.12 9.32
C PRO A 196 20.43 -17.53 8.10
N GLY A 197 20.77 -16.53 7.26
CA GLY A 197 21.65 -16.72 6.10
C GLY A 197 20.98 -17.28 4.86
N VAL A 198 19.67 -17.47 4.86
CA VAL A 198 18.91 -17.83 3.65
C VAL A 198 18.41 -16.55 2.97
N ASP A 199 18.81 -16.36 1.72
CA ASP A 199 18.27 -15.27 0.89
C ASP A 199 16.80 -15.57 0.55
N PRO A 200 15.86 -14.61 0.74
CA PRO A 200 14.46 -14.79 0.36
C PRO A 200 14.28 -15.17 -1.13
N THR A 201 15.20 -14.79 -2.01
CA THR A 201 15.17 -15.15 -3.44
C THR A 201 15.38 -16.64 -3.69
N ASP A 202 16.11 -17.32 -2.81
CA ASP A 202 16.40 -18.76 -2.91
C ASP A 202 15.35 -19.63 -2.19
N ALA A 203 14.44 -19.00 -1.45
CA ALA A 203 13.46 -19.68 -0.63
C ALA A 203 12.14 -19.92 -1.39
N ILE A 204 12.09 -20.94 -2.24
CA ILE A 204 10.92 -21.35 -3.04
C ILE A 204 9.69 -21.65 -2.14
N TRP A 205 9.94 -22.07 -0.91
CA TRP A 205 8.93 -22.47 0.08
C TRP A 205 8.23 -21.30 0.79
N LEU A 206 8.68 -20.04 0.60
CA LEU A 206 8.00 -18.89 1.20
C LEU A 206 6.57 -18.77 0.66
N ASP A 207 5.62 -18.57 1.56
CA ASP A 207 4.22 -18.32 1.30
C ASP A 207 3.79 -16.95 1.88
N HIS A 208 2.51 -16.64 1.83
CA HIS A 208 1.96 -15.38 2.31
C HIS A 208 2.18 -15.13 3.81
N THR A 209 2.44 -16.17 4.62
CA THR A 209 2.70 -16.02 6.06
C THR A 209 4.05 -15.37 6.34
N HIS A 210 4.94 -15.38 5.35
CA HIS A 210 6.25 -14.74 5.42
C HIS A 210 6.23 -13.26 5.01
N LEU A 211 5.05 -12.75 4.60
CA LEU A 211 4.90 -11.33 4.24
C LEU A 211 5.14 -10.43 5.45
N ALA A 212 6.06 -9.49 5.31
CA ALA A 212 6.39 -8.53 6.35
C ALA A 212 6.79 -7.19 5.76
N VAL A 213 6.43 -6.12 6.47
CA VAL A 213 6.81 -4.74 6.12
C VAL A 213 7.39 -4.08 7.36
N SER A 214 8.61 -3.58 7.26
CA SER A 214 9.23 -2.81 8.34
C SER A 214 8.67 -1.39 8.44
N ASN A 215 8.97 -0.68 9.53
CA ASN A 215 8.59 0.73 9.68
C ASN A 215 9.24 1.61 8.61
N GLU A 216 10.47 1.32 8.21
CA GLU A 216 11.21 2.01 7.16
C GLU A 216 10.54 1.79 5.80
N GLN A 217 10.14 0.55 5.50
CA GLN A 217 9.42 0.22 4.25
C GLN A 217 8.03 0.86 4.20
N LEU A 218 7.32 0.95 5.34
CA LEU A 218 6.07 1.72 5.45
C LEU A 218 6.30 3.20 5.12
N ASP A 219 7.39 3.79 5.63
CA ASP A 219 7.75 5.19 5.35
C ASP A 219 8.15 5.40 3.89
N GLU A 220 8.82 4.45 3.26
CA GLU A 220 9.13 4.49 1.83
C GLU A 220 7.87 4.46 0.96
N PHE A 221 6.90 3.61 1.27
CA PHE A 221 5.61 3.60 0.59
C PHE A 221 4.86 4.92 0.78
N SER A 222 4.83 5.42 2.02
CA SER A 222 4.20 6.70 2.34
C SER A 222 4.84 7.86 1.58
N SER A 223 6.17 7.92 1.55
CA SER A 223 6.93 8.94 0.82
C SER A 223 6.66 8.88 -0.68
N SER A 224 6.50 7.68 -1.24
CA SER A 224 6.19 7.49 -2.66
C SER A 224 4.78 8.01 -3.02
N ILE A 225 3.80 7.92 -2.11
CA ILE A 225 2.47 8.53 -2.30
C ILE A 225 2.57 10.06 -2.28
N VAL A 226 3.36 10.63 -1.36
CA VAL A 226 3.59 12.07 -1.32
C VAL A 226 4.28 12.56 -2.59
N GLU A 227 5.33 11.86 -3.02
CA GLU A 227 6.07 12.18 -4.25
C GLU A 227 5.17 12.09 -5.49
N PHE A 228 4.31 11.07 -5.57
CA PHE A 228 3.31 10.96 -6.62
C PHE A 228 2.44 12.23 -6.73
N TRP A 229 1.83 12.67 -5.63
CA TRP A 229 1.00 13.88 -5.64
C TRP A 229 1.79 15.15 -5.98
N GLN A 230 3.03 15.26 -5.51
CA GLN A 230 3.91 16.38 -5.81
C GLN A 230 4.37 16.43 -7.26
N SER A 231 4.55 15.27 -7.88
CA SER A 231 5.04 15.16 -9.27
C SER A 231 3.99 15.46 -10.32
N LEU A 232 2.68 15.41 -9.97
CA LEU A 232 1.62 15.71 -10.92
C LEU A 232 1.73 17.16 -11.42
N PRO A 233 1.69 17.40 -12.74
CA PRO A 233 1.72 18.76 -13.29
C PRO A 233 0.47 19.54 -12.86
N GLY A 234 0.62 20.87 -12.70
CA GLY A 234 -0.49 21.75 -12.33
C GLY A 234 -1.62 21.78 -13.36
N SER A 235 -1.27 21.64 -14.64
CA SER A 235 -2.24 21.55 -15.74
C SER A 235 -1.67 20.76 -16.90
N ILE A 236 -2.51 19.97 -17.54
CA ILE A 236 -2.23 19.31 -18.82
C ILE A 236 -3.20 19.86 -19.86
N TYR A 237 -2.64 20.33 -20.94
CA TYR A 237 -3.37 20.85 -22.10
C TYR A 237 -3.29 19.81 -23.22
N GLY A 238 -4.39 19.58 -23.96
CA GLY A 238 -4.41 18.63 -25.07
C GLY A 238 -3.40 19.02 -26.13
N ASN A 239 -2.42 18.15 -26.34
CA ASN A 239 -1.41 18.26 -27.38
C ASN A 239 -1.47 17.04 -28.32
N ALA A 240 -1.04 17.22 -29.57
CA ALA A 240 -1.04 16.18 -30.61
C ALA A 240 -0.09 14.97 -30.37
N GLY A 241 0.36 14.75 -29.13
CA GLY A 241 1.24 13.65 -28.72
C GLY A 241 0.72 12.82 -27.55
N GLU A 242 -0.42 13.19 -26.96
CA GLU A 242 -1.04 12.44 -25.87
C GLU A 242 -1.79 11.24 -26.44
N THR A 243 -1.53 10.07 -25.89
CA THR A 243 -2.20 8.82 -26.28
C THR A 243 -2.95 8.27 -25.09
N THR A 244 -4.26 8.07 -25.27
CA THR A 244 -5.06 7.33 -24.30
C THR A 244 -4.97 5.83 -24.55
N PRO A 245 -4.98 4.98 -23.52
CA PRO A 245 -4.99 3.54 -23.71
C PRO A 245 -6.29 3.09 -24.40
N ARG A 246 -6.21 2.05 -25.23
CA ARG A 246 -7.34 1.51 -25.99
C ARG A 246 -8.56 1.20 -25.11
N TRP A 247 -8.36 0.73 -23.91
CA TRP A 247 -9.45 0.42 -22.99
C TRP A 247 -10.28 1.66 -22.60
N PHE A 248 -9.63 2.83 -22.53
CA PHE A 248 -10.27 4.11 -22.25
C PHE A 248 -11.04 4.59 -23.50
N ASP A 249 -10.42 4.51 -24.69
CA ASP A 249 -11.05 4.92 -25.96
C ASP A 249 -12.31 4.11 -26.23
N ILE A 250 -12.30 2.78 -26.00
CA ILE A 250 -13.48 1.93 -26.15
C ILE A 250 -14.61 2.37 -25.20
N ALA A 251 -14.28 2.76 -23.97
CA ALA A 251 -15.29 3.24 -23.03
C ALA A 251 -15.86 4.59 -23.45
N LEU A 252 -15.01 5.48 -23.98
CA LEU A 252 -15.40 6.79 -24.51
C LEU A 252 -16.31 6.65 -25.73
N GLU A 253 -15.94 5.80 -26.70
CA GLU A 253 -16.74 5.52 -27.90
C GLU A 253 -18.15 4.98 -27.56
N ARG A 254 -18.26 4.10 -26.55
CA ARG A 254 -19.53 3.58 -26.07
C ARG A 254 -20.42 4.67 -25.48
N ASP A 255 -19.85 5.54 -24.66
CA ASP A 255 -20.59 6.67 -24.08
C ASP A 255 -21.07 7.65 -25.15
N ILE A 256 -20.32 7.86 -26.26
CA ILE A 256 -20.71 8.70 -27.39
C ILE A 256 -21.82 8.03 -28.19
N GLY A 257 -21.70 6.72 -28.47
CA GLY A 257 -22.69 5.96 -29.23
C GLY A 257 -24.05 5.85 -28.53
N GLU A 258 -24.11 5.84 -27.21
CA GLU A 258 -25.38 5.84 -26.45
C GLU A 258 -26.08 7.23 -26.42
N ARG A 259 -25.40 8.30 -26.83
CA ARG A 259 -25.94 9.67 -26.88
C ARG A 259 -26.48 10.03 -28.26
N SER A 260 -26.12 9.24 -29.28
CA SER A 260 -26.57 9.41 -30.68
C SER A 260 -27.88 8.66 -30.93
#